data_9a43e026afb12e470af38fc1ac9f0bd8
#
_entry.id   9a43e026afb12e470af38fc1ac9f0bd8
#
_cell.length_a   1.000
_cell.length_b   1.000
_cell.length_c   1.000
_cell.angle_alpha   90.00
_cell.angle_beta   90.00
_cell.angle_gamma   90.00
#
_symmetry.space_group_name_H-M   'P 1'
#
loop_
_entity.id
_entity.type
_entity.pdbx_description
1 polymer ?
#
loop_
_entity_poly.entity_id
_entity_poly.type
_entity_poly.pdbx_seq_one_letter_code
_entity_poly.pdbx_strand_id
1 'polypeptide(L)'
;MDHPLDRLRNAVREAASTISDADPSSAPALERPKNPDHGDYATNAAMLLAGGLRRAPRDVAGDLAAALQGTLGEALSAVDVAGPGFLNLRLSDGWYLEALDEIVSAGDRYGSEVALAPENVNVEFVSANPTGPVHVGHARNAAFGDSLSRVLSFAGHTVTREYYVNDYGTQALKFAESVQARARGEDPGDYVAAIALEVEDSATRPVAEIAPEAIELMRERIASSLHAFGVEFDVWFSERSLHETHPGQELSGVEHGFEVLEQHGHTYRSDGALWLRTTDFGDDKDRVLERSTGEHTYFASDIAYAQHKRERNFGRMVYVLGADHHGYIGRMKAAYQ
;
A
#
# COMPACT_ATOMS: atom_id res chain seq x y z
N MET A 1 21.49 -7.01 -3.58
CA MET A 1 22.80 -6.55 -4.16
C MET A 1 23.01 -5.10 -3.73
N ASP A 2 24.16 -4.79 -3.11
CA ASP A 2 24.44 -3.40 -2.75
C ASP A 2 24.70 -2.58 -4.01
N HIS A 3 23.85 -1.61 -4.30
CA HIS A 3 24.02 -0.70 -5.43
C HIS A 3 25.33 0.09 -5.32
N PRO A 4 25.97 0.47 -6.44
CA PRO A 4 27.20 1.26 -6.42
C PRO A 4 27.12 2.51 -5.54
N LEU A 5 25.96 3.22 -5.57
CA LEU A 5 25.71 4.38 -4.72
C LEU A 5 25.54 4.01 -3.24
N ASP A 6 25.00 2.85 -2.91
CA ASP A 6 24.85 2.43 -1.52
C ASP A 6 26.20 2.02 -0.94
N ARG A 7 27.07 1.40 -1.75
CA ARG A 7 28.48 1.19 -1.36
C ARG A 7 29.18 2.51 -1.05
N LEU A 8 29.00 3.52 -1.89
CA LEU A 8 29.56 4.85 -1.65
C LEU A 8 28.99 5.51 -0.38
N ARG A 9 27.68 5.41 -0.15
CA ARG A 9 27.03 5.90 1.08
C ARG A 9 27.53 5.14 2.31
N ASN A 10 27.67 3.83 2.21
CA ASN A 10 28.18 2.99 3.30
C ASN A 10 29.63 3.30 3.60
N ALA A 11 30.47 3.52 2.60
CA ALA A 11 31.85 3.96 2.78
C ALA A 11 31.96 5.31 3.51
N VAL A 12 31.07 6.25 3.18
CA VAL A 12 30.99 7.55 3.92
C VAL A 12 30.60 7.33 5.38
N ARG A 13 29.65 6.44 5.67
CA ARG A 13 29.24 6.12 7.05
C ARG A 13 30.36 5.40 7.80
N GLU A 14 30.99 4.42 7.18
CA GLU A 14 32.13 3.69 7.75
C GLU A 14 33.28 4.62 8.07
N ALA A 15 33.69 5.46 7.13
CA ALA A 15 34.72 6.46 7.37
C ALA A 15 34.34 7.43 8.50
N ALA A 16 33.08 7.84 8.60
CA ALA A 16 32.59 8.66 9.69
C ALA A 16 32.68 7.94 11.06
N SER A 17 32.37 6.66 11.11
CA SER A 17 32.43 5.85 12.36
C SER A 17 33.87 5.57 12.81
N THR A 18 34.87 5.59 11.93
CA THR A 18 36.28 5.50 12.33
C THR A 18 36.80 6.74 13.04
N ILE A 19 36.16 7.90 12.84
CA ILE A 19 36.53 9.19 13.40
C ILE A 19 35.78 9.51 14.69
N SER A 20 34.55 8.99 14.83
CA SER A 20 33.69 9.26 15.96
C SER A 20 32.78 8.07 16.26
N ASP A 21 32.76 7.64 17.53
CA ASP A 21 31.82 6.65 18.03
C ASP A 21 30.38 7.21 18.18
N ALA A 22 30.22 8.53 17.97
CA ALA A 22 28.93 9.18 18.05
C ALA A 22 28.18 9.01 16.72
N ASP A 23 26.98 8.42 16.77
CA ASP A 23 26.06 8.42 15.65
C ASP A 23 25.72 9.87 15.28
N PRO A 24 25.96 10.32 14.05
CA PRO A 24 25.60 11.67 13.67
C PRO A 24 24.10 11.87 13.84
N SER A 25 23.69 12.98 14.44
CA SER A 25 22.27 13.32 14.71
C SER A 25 21.37 13.32 13.46
N SER A 26 21.97 13.24 12.28
CA SER A 26 21.33 13.01 10.98
C SER A 26 22.26 12.21 10.08
N ALA A 27 21.69 11.39 9.18
CA ALA A 27 22.50 10.65 8.19
C ALA A 27 23.26 11.61 7.27
N PRO A 28 24.57 11.36 7.00
CA PRO A 28 25.32 12.16 6.07
C PRO A 28 24.65 12.19 4.69
N ALA A 29 24.49 13.39 4.13
CA ALA A 29 24.02 13.53 2.75
C ALA A 29 25.14 13.10 1.80
N LEU A 30 24.76 12.40 0.73
CA LEU A 30 25.58 12.18 -0.44
C LEU A 30 24.79 12.73 -1.63
N GLU A 31 25.22 13.88 -2.13
CA GLU A 31 24.50 14.63 -3.16
C GLU A 31 25.36 14.78 -4.41
N ARG A 32 24.72 14.87 -5.56
CA ARG A 32 25.38 15.21 -6.82
C ARG A 32 25.49 16.73 -6.92
N PRO A 33 26.71 17.30 -6.94
CA PRO A 33 26.89 18.75 -7.03
C PRO A 33 26.29 19.31 -8.33
N LYS A 34 25.74 20.54 -8.26
CA LYS A 34 25.25 21.23 -9.45
C LYS A 34 26.38 21.69 -10.37
N ASN A 35 27.56 22.04 -9.79
CA ASN A 35 28.74 22.40 -10.55
C ASN A 35 29.66 21.18 -10.70
N PRO A 36 29.97 20.73 -11.92
CA PRO A 36 30.86 19.59 -12.18
C PRO A 36 32.28 19.76 -11.60
N ASP A 37 32.74 20.97 -11.42
CA ASP A 37 34.05 21.25 -10.81
C ASP A 37 34.13 20.76 -9.36
N HIS A 38 33.01 20.56 -8.70
CA HIS A 38 32.94 20.06 -7.34
C HIS A 38 32.90 18.51 -7.26
N GLY A 39 33.29 17.81 -8.33
CA GLY A 39 33.35 16.36 -8.35
C GLY A 39 32.01 15.70 -8.72
N ASP A 40 31.98 14.37 -8.58
CA ASP A 40 30.81 13.56 -8.92
C ASP A 40 29.77 13.53 -7.81
N TYR A 41 30.24 13.51 -6.56
CA TYR A 41 29.43 13.55 -5.34
C TYR A 41 30.04 14.47 -4.30
N ALA A 42 29.19 15.00 -3.42
CA ALA A 42 29.60 15.76 -2.25
C ALA A 42 28.92 15.26 -0.98
N THR A 43 29.61 15.34 0.16
CA THR A 43 29.05 14.99 1.46
C THR A 43 29.32 16.09 2.49
N ASN A 44 28.36 16.25 3.42
CA ASN A 44 28.44 17.15 4.57
C ASN A 44 28.83 16.41 5.86
N ALA A 45 29.27 15.16 5.79
CA ALA A 45 29.53 14.29 6.94
C ALA A 45 30.44 14.95 7.99
N ALA A 46 31.51 15.60 7.55
CA ALA A 46 32.45 16.27 8.47
C ALA A 46 31.79 17.42 9.26
N MET A 47 30.86 18.15 8.68
CA MET A 47 30.13 19.21 9.38
C MET A 47 29.19 18.65 10.46
N LEU A 48 28.57 17.50 10.19
CA LEU A 48 27.71 16.82 11.17
C LEU A 48 28.51 16.28 12.36
N LEU A 49 29.72 15.76 12.12
CA LEU A 49 30.60 15.22 13.16
C LEU A 49 31.31 16.31 13.98
N ALA A 50 31.60 17.47 13.40
CA ALA A 50 32.42 18.54 13.99
C ALA A 50 31.90 19.00 15.36
N GLY A 51 30.59 19.12 15.53
CA GLY A 51 29.98 19.57 16.80
C GLY A 51 30.22 18.57 17.93
N GLY A 52 30.03 17.27 17.68
CA GLY A 52 30.29 16.20 18.67
C GLY A 52 31.76 16.07 19.02
N LEU A 53 32.64 16.22 18.04
CA LEU A 53 34.09 16.17 18.21
C LEU A 53 34.71 17.47 18.77
N ARG A 54 33.94 18.57 18.85
CA ARG A 54 34.41 19.89 19.26
C ARG A 54 35.66 20.37 18.47
N ARG A 55 35.65 20.07 17.15
CA ARG A 55 36.75 20.41 16.21
C ARG A 55 36.21 21.26 15.06
N ALA A 56 37.12 21.97 14.40
CA ALA A 56 36.74 22.73 13.21
C ALA A 56 36.28 21.75 12.08
N PRO A 57 35.16 22.01 11.39
CA PRO A 57 34.65 21.10 10.35
C PRO A 57 35.68 20.81 9.25
N ARG A 58 36.56 21.75 8.92
CA ARG A 58 37.63 21.52 7.91
C ARG A 58 38.70 20.53 8.38
N ASP A 59 39.01 20.51 9.66
CA ASP A 59 39.98 19.56 10.22
C ASP A 59 39.40 18.16 10.25
N VAL A 60 38.12 18.04 10.63
CA VAL A 60 37.37 16.77 10.56
C VAL A 60 37.24 16.29 9.11
N ALA A 61 37.05 17.23 8.16
CA ALA A 61 36.98 16.89 6.74
C ALA A 61 38.33 16.33 6.22
N GLY A 62 39.47 16.85 6.71
CA GLY A 62 40.78 16.30 6.38
C GLY A 62 40.93 14.83 6.82
N ASP A 63 40.56 14.51 8.06
CA ASP A 63 40.61 13.13 8.57
C ASP A 63 39.64 12.21 7.84
N LEU A 64 38.43 12.72 7.57
CA LEU A 64 37.41 11.97 6.84
C LEU A 64 37.83 11.71 5.38
N ALA A 65 38.51 12.66 4.73
CA ALA A 65 39.07 12.48 3.40
C ALA A 65 40.11 11.36 3.37
N ALA A 66 41.02 11.32 4.37
CA ALA A 66 42.02 10.26 4.51
C ALA A 66 41.35 8.89 4.76
N ALA A 67 40.35 8.82 5.62
CA ALA A 67 39.60 7.60 5.88
C ALA A 67 38.87 7.10 4.63
N LEU A 68 38.20 8.00 3.90
CA LEU A 68 37.51 7.66 2.64
C LEU A 68 38.49 7.16 1.56
N GLN A 69 39.65 7.78 1.45
CA GLN A 69 40.68 7.30 0.52
C GLN A 69 41.17 5.89 0.90
N GLY A 70 41.23 5.59 2.19
CA GLY A 70 41.57 4.24 2.68
C GLY A 70 40.49 3.20 2.40
N THR A 71 39.22 3.57 2.61
CA THR A 71 38.06 2.65 2.43
C THR A 71 37.76 2.40 0.95
N LEU A 72 37.78 3.46 0.12
CA LEU A 72 37.39 3.39 -1.30
C LEU A 72 38.58 3.12 -2.24
N GLY A 73 39.79 3.41 -1.79
CA GLY A 73 41.01 3.10 -2.54
C GLY A 73 40.98 3.61 -3.99
N GLU A 74 41.15 2.69 -4.94
CA GLU A 74 41.16 2.96 -6.38
C GLU A 74 39.81 3.40 -6.96
N ALA A 75 38.69 3.25 -6.20
CA ALA A 75 37.39 3.75 -6.61
C ALA A 75 37.31 5.28 -6.60
N LEU A 76 38.20 5.96 -5.85
CA LEU A 76 38.33 7.42 -5.83
C LEU A 76 39.55 7.88 -6.62
N SER A 77 39.34 8.80 -7.57
CA SER A 77 40.44 9.52 -8.24
C SER A 77 40.91 10.74 -7.41
N ALA A 78 40.00 11.39 -6.66
CA ALA A 78 40.32 12.48 -5.76
C ALA A 78 39.24 12.70 -4.68
N VAL A 79 39.67 13.28 -3.54
CA VAL A 79 38.78 13.82 -2.48
C VAL A 79 39.27 15.19 -2.11
N ASP A 80 38.42 16.21 -2.29
CA ASP A 80 38.75 17.60 -2.04
C ASP A 80 37.92 18.18 -0.89
N VAL A 81 38.60 18.85 0.06
CA VAL A 81 37.92 19.60 1.13
C VAL A 81 37.49 20.98 0.63
N ALA A 82 36.18 21.21 0.58
CA ALA A 82 35.59 22.43 0.05
C ALA A 82 34.81 23.23 1.11
N GLY A 83 34.76 24.53 0.94
CA GLY A 83 33.98 25.45 1.77
C GLY A 83 34.22 25.25 3.28
N PRO A 84 33.17 25.20 4.10
CA PRO A 84 33.28 25.07 5.56
C PRO A 84 33.60 23.64 6.04
N GLY A 85 33.71 22.65 5.16
CA GLY A 85 33.96 21.26 5.53
C GLY A 85 33.17 20.26 4.70
N PHE A 86 32.75 20.63 3.49
CA PHE A 86 32.26 19.67 2.50
C PHE A 86 33.40 18.82 1.98
N LEU A 87 33.12 17.58 1.62
CA LEU A 87 34.02 16.74 0.86
C LEU A 87 33.44 16.53 -0.53
N ASN A 88 34.23 16.89 -1.54
CA ASN A 88 33.91 16.62 -2.94
C ASN A 88 34.64 15.36 -3.37
N LEU A 89 33.90 14.39 -3.86
CA LEU A 89 34.39 13.08 -4.27
C LEU A 89 34.45 13.02 -5.79
N ARG A 90 35.61 12.65 -6.34
CA ARG A 90 35.79 12.31 -7.75
C ARG A 90 35.98 10.81 -7.86
N LEU A 91 35.09 10.15 -8.58
CA LEU A 91 35.17 8.72 -8.80
C LEU A 91 36.14 8.40 -9.94
N SER A 92 36.73 7.22 -9.90
CA SER A 92 37.61 6.75 -10.97
C SER A 92 36.83 6.14 -12.13
N ASP A 93 37.44 6.06 -13.30
CA ASP A 93 36.86 5.32 -14.43
C ASP A 93 36.59 3.86 -14.08
N GLY A 94 37.40 3.25 -13.21
CA GLY A 94 37.26 1.89 -12.71
C GLY A 94 35.90 1.74 -11.96
N TRP A 95 35.56 2.67 -11.09
CA TRP A 95 34.27 2.65 -10.39
C TRP A 95 33.08 2.72 -11.36
N TYR A 96 33.17 3.55 -12.40
CA TYR A 96 32.11 3.65 -13.41
C TYR A 96 31.99 2.38 -14.24
N LEU A 97 33.11 1.73 -14.59
CA LEU A 97 33.10 0.46 -15.32
C LEU A 97 32.48 -0.67 -14.49
N GLU A 98 32.84 -0.77 -13.20
CA GLU A 98 32.20 -1.74 -12.28
C GLU A 98 30.71 -1.49 -12.14
N ALA A 99 30.31 -0.23 -11.96
CA ALA A 99 28.90 0.15 -11.86
C ALA A 99 28.13 -0.20 -13.15
N LEU A 100 28.75 0.00 -14.33
CA LEU A 100 28.14 -0.35 -15.61
C LEU A 100 28.00 -1.87 -15.75
N ASP A 101 29.01 -2.65 -15.37
CA ASP A 101 28.95 -4.11 -15.40
C ASP A 101 27.86 -4.66 -14.48
N GLU A 102 27.66 -4.05 -13.31
CA GLU A 102 26.57 -4.40 -12.41
C GLU A 102 25.20 -4.09 -13.01
N ILE A 103 25.04 -2.91 -13.64
CA ILE A 103 23.78 -2.52 -14.32
C ILE A 103 23.45 -3.53 -15.42
N VAL A 104 24.43 -3.84 -16.26
CA VAL A 104 24.25 -4.77 -17.40
C VAL A 104 23.95 -6.19 -16.88
N SER A 105 24.66 -6.65 -15.85
CA SER A 105 24.47 -7.98 -15.26
C SER A 105 23.12 -8.12 -14.55
N ALA A 106 22.66 -7.09 -13.89
CA ALA A 106 21.35 -7.07 -13.21
C ALA A 106 20.18 -7.00 -14.20
N GLY A 107 20.39 -6.36 -15.37
CA GLY A 107 19.36 -6.17 -16.39
C GLY A 107 18.11 -5.53 -15.80
N ASP A 108 16.95 -6.12 -16.07
CA ASP A 108 15.63 -5.61 -15.62
C ASP A 108 15.48 -5.59 -14.09
N ARG A 109 16.36 -6.24 -13.34
CA ARG A 109 16.35 -6.21 -11.86
C ARG A 109 17.19 -5.09 -11.26
N TYR A 110 17.89 -4.29 -12.09
CA TYR A 110 18.67 -3.18 -11.54
C TYR A 110 17.76 -2.16 -10.83
N GLY A 111 18.09 -1.84 -9.58
CA GLY A 111 17.27 -0.97 -8.71
C GLY A 111 16.19 -1.71 -7.93
N SER A 112 16.09 -3.04 -8.03
CA SER A 112 15.17 -3.84 -7.22
C SER A 112 15.68 -4.08 -5.78
N GLU A 113 14.78 -4.56 -4.91
CA GLU A 113 15.11 -5.03 -3.55
C GLU A 113 15.79 -3.96 -2.67
N VAL A 114 15.36 -2.69 -2.84
CA VAL A 114 15.93 -1.54 -2.10
C VAL A 114 15.26 -1.30 -0.76
N ALA A 115 14.20 -2.02 -0.41
CA ALA A 115 13.52 -1.88 0.87
C ALA A 115 14.42 -2.35 2.02
N LEU A 116 14.74 -1.45 2.96
CA LEU A 116 15.54 -1.77 4.14
C LEU A 116 14.85 -2.76 5.08
N ALA A 117 13.53 -2.74 5.13
CA ALA A 117 12.68 -3.65 5.89
C ALA A 117 11.52 -4.09 4.98
N PRO A 118 11.65 -5.20 4.25
CA PRO A 118 10.56 -5.78 3.47
C PRO A 118 9.34 -6.09 4.35
N GLU A 119 8.15 -5.74 3.86
CA GLU A 119 6.87 -5.92 4.55
C GLU A 119 5.92 -6.74 3.69
N ASN A 120 4.95 -7.40 4.33
CA ASN A 120 3.76 -7.89 3.65
C ASN A 120 2.79 -6.71 3.49
N VAL A 121 2.50 -6.33 2.25
CA VAL A 121 1.67 -5.17 1.93
C VAL A 121 0.41 -5.63 1.23
N ASN A 122 -0.75 -5.23 1.75
CA ASN A 122 -2.03 -5.33 1.04
C ASN A 122 -2.31 -4.02 0.33
N VAL A 123 -2.58 -4.08 -0.98
CA VAL A 123 -2.99 -2.92 -1.77
C VAL A 123 -4.40 -3.19 -2.30
N GLU A 124 -5.37 -2.48 -1.75
CA GLU A 124 -6.76 -2.52 -2.21
C GLU A 124 -7.03 -1.36 -3.15
N PHE A 125 -7.56 -1.66 -4.32
CA PHE A 125 -7.86 -0.65 -5.32
C PHE A 125 -8.99 -1.09 -6.25
N VAL A 126 -9.59 -0.15 -6.95
CA VAL A 126 -10.83 -0.26 -7.72
C VAL A 126 -12.03 -0.51 -6.82
N SER A 127 -12.22 -1.71 -6.32
CA SER A 127 -13.29 -2.14 -5.41
C SER A 127 -14.67 -1.54 -5.78
N ALA A 128 -14.97 -1.51 -7.09
CA ALA A 128 -16.23 -1.00 -7.60
C ALA A 128 -17.37 -1.99 -7.31
N ASN A 129 -18.58 -1.49 -7.05
CA ASN A 129 -19.75 -2.33 -6.86
C ASN A 129 -20.01 -3.20 -8.09
N PRO A 130 -20.20 -4.52 -7.95
CA PRO A 130 -20.43 -5.43 -9.07
C PRO A 130 -21.88 -5.36 -9.58
N THR A 131 -22.40 -4.13 -9.73
CA THR A 131 -23.74 -3.82 -10.20
C THR A 131 -23.75 -3.16 -11.58
N GLY A 132 -22.58 -3.09 -12.22
CA GLY A 132 -22.38 -2.54 -13.54
C GLY A 132 -20.94 -2.64 -14.03
N PRO A 133 -20.68 -2.35 -15.30
CA PRO A 133 -19.34 -2.41 -15.87
C PRO A 133 -18.41 -1.34 -15.31
N VAL A 134 -17.11 -1.61 -15.33
CA VAL A 134 -16.10 -0.60 -15.01
C VAL A 134 -16.09 0.52 -16.07
N HIS A 135 -15.77 1.72 -15.65
CA HIS A 135 -15.68 2.90 -16.51
C HIS A 135 -14.33 3.61 -16.33
N VAL A 136 -14.09 4.69 -17.11
CA VAL A 136 -12.81 5.43 -17.14
C VAL A 136 -12.32 5.89 -15.75
N GLY A 137 -13.22 6.21 -14.83
CA GLY A 137 -12.85 6.55 -13.43
C GLY A 137 -12.20 5.37 -12.71
N HIS A 138 -12.74 4.18 -12.91
CA HIS A 138 -12.15 2.95 -12.36
C HIS A 138 -10.81 2.60 -13.03
N ALA A 139 -10.65 2.84 -14.33
CA ALA A 139 -9.40 2.61 -15.05
C ALA A 139 -8.23 3.43 -14.48
N ARG A 140 -8.48 4.70 -14.09
CA ARG A 140 -7.47 5.53 -13.44
C ARG A 140 -7.03 4.96 -12.08
N ASN A 141 -7.98 4.53 -11.26
CA ASN A 141 -7.72 3.90 -9.97
C ASN A 141 -6.96 2.58 -10.17
N ALA A 142 -7.37 1.75 -11.14
CA ALA A 142 -6.72 0.50 -11.49
C ALA A 142 -5.26 0.70 -11.92
N ALA A 143 -5.00 1.64 -12.84
CA ALA A 143 -3.65 1.95 -13.28
C ALA A 143 -2.74 2.43 -12.15
N PHE A 144 -3.25 3.26 -11.24
CA PHE A 144 -2.50 3.73 -10.08
C PHE A 144 -2.20 2.60 -9.09
N GLY A 145 -3.22 1.81 -8.72
CA GLY A 145 -3.08 0.71 -7.75
C GLY A 145 -2.13 -0.39 -8.25
N ASP A 146 -2.25 -0.77 -9.53
CA ASP A 146 -1.38 -1.77 -10.13
C ASP A 146 0.06 -1.26 -10.25
N SER A 147 0.27 -0.02 -10.69
CA SER A 147 1.61 0.59 -10.77
C SER A 147 2.25 0.68 -9.40
N LEU A 148 1.51 1.10 -8.36
CA LEU A 148 1.99 1.14 -6.98
C LEU A 148 2.38 -0.28 -6.50
N SER A 149 1.54 -1.26 -6.76
CA SER A 149 1.80 -2.66 -6.39
C SER A 149 3.07 -3.20 -7.04
N ARG A 150 3.28 -2.93 -8.33
CA ARG A 150 4.49 -3.33 -9.07
C ARG A 150 5.74 -2.65 -8.51
N VAL A 151 5.67 -1.35 -8.20
CA VAL A 151 6.80 -0.60 -7.61
C VAL A 151 7.16 -1.14 -6.23
N LEU A 152 6.17 -1.41 -5.39
CA LEU A 152 6.40 -2.00 -4.07
C LEU A 152 7.00 -3.41 -4.15
N SER A 153 6.49 -4.25 -5.06
CA SER A 153 7.06 -5.57 -5.32
C SER A 153 8.48 -5.49 -5.83
N PHE A 154 8.76 -4.56 -6.75
CA PHE A 154 10.09 -4.33 -7.28
C PHE A 154 11.06 -3.84 -6.19
N ALA A 155 10.57 -3.03 -5.26
CA ALA A 155 11.35 -2.59 -4.10
C ALA A 155 11.67 -3.70 -3.09
N GLY A 156 11.03 -4.88 -3.20
CA GLY A 156 11.31 -6.05 -2.35
C GLY A 156 10.24 -6.35 -1.31
N HIS A 157 9.09 -5.65 -1.34
CA HIS A 157 7.94 -6.00 -0.49
C HIS A 157 7.17 -7.19 -1.08
N THR A 158 6.54 -7.99 -0.22
CA THR A 158 5.54 -8.98 -0.63
C THR A 158 4.19 -8.28 -0.75
N VAL A 159 3.67 -8.16 -1.97
CA VAL A 159 2.44 -7.39 -2.23
C VAL A 159 1.30 -8.33 -2.58
N THR A 160 0.14 -8.12 -1.93
CA THR A 160 -1.14 -8.73 -2.28
C THR A 160 -2.06 -7.65 -2.84
N ARG A 161 -2.46 -7.80 -4.10
CA ARG A 161 -3.45 -6.93 -4.78
C ARG A 161 -4.84 -7.46 -4.48
N GLU A 162 -5.69 -6.64 -3.89
CA GLU A 162 -6.99 -7.04 -3.41
C GLU A 162 -8.10 -6.17 -4.00
N TYR A 163 -9.17 -6.83 -4.43
CA TYR A 163 -10.41 -6.21 -4.84
C TYR A 163 -11.51 -6.61 -3.85
N TYR A 164 -12.14 -5.64 -3.20
CA TYR A 164 -13.31 -5.87 -2.35
C TYR A 164 -14.56 -5.91 -3.20
N VAL A 165 -15.27 -7.03 -3.17
CA VAL A 165 -16.51 -7.27 -3.91
C VAL A 165 -17.68 -7.02 -2.98
N ASN A 166 -18.43 -5.94 -3.21
CA ASN A 166 -19.66 -5.65 -2.48
C ASN A 166 -20.81 -6.50 -3.04
N ASP A 167 -20.84 -7.78 -2.66
CA ASP A 167 -21.79 -8.78 -3.11
C ASP A 167 -22.88 -9.09 -2.07
N TYR A 168 -23.04 -8.24 -1.07
CA TYR A 168 -23.99 -8.38 0.03
C TYR A 168 -24.94 -7.17 0.16
N GLY A 169 -26.11 -7.43 0.75
CA GLY A 169 -27.07 -6.37 1.10
C GLY A 169 -27.90 -5.83 -0.06
N THR A 170 -28.43 -4.62 0.13
CA THR A 170 -29.47 -4.05 -0.74
C THR A 170 -29.01 -3.82 -2.18
N GLN A 171 -27.74 -3.52 -2.41
CA GLN A 171 -27.22 -3.21 -3.76
C GLN A 171 -27.20 -4.48 -4.63
N ALA A 172 -26.78 -5.60 -4.08
CA ALA A 172 -26.81 -6.89 -4.77
C ALA A 172 -28.24 -7.30 -5.15
N LEU A 173 -29.21 -7.13 -4.23
CA LEU A 173 -30.62 -7.42 -4.50
C LEU A 173 -31.19 -6.50 -5.59
N LYS A 174 -30.94 -5.20 -5.56
CA LYS A 174 -31.39 -4.24 -6.59
C LYS A 174 -30.82 -4.57 -7.98
N PHE A 175 -29.55 -5.03 -8.03
CA PHE A 175 -28.98 -5.47 -9.28
C PHE A 175 -29.71 -6.72 -9.81
N ALA A 176 -29.97 -7.70 -8.94
CA ALA A 176 -30.74 -8.89 -9.31
C ALA A 176 -32.19 -8.57 -9.73
N GLU A 177 -32.84 -7.60 -9.10
CA GLU A 177 -34.15 -7.07 -9.54
C GLU A 177 -34.07 -6.51 -10.97
N SER A 178 -32.99 -5.78 -11.31
CA SER A 178 -32.76 -5.28 -12.66
C SER A 178 -32.55 -6.39 -13.67
N VAL A 179 -31.81 -7.45 -13.29
CA VAL A 179 -31.63 -8.67 -14.11
C VAL A 179 -32.96 -9.35 -14.35
N GLN A 180 -33.80 -9.51 -13.34
CA GLN A 180 -35.11 -10.11 -13.43
C GLN A 180 -36.07 -9.28 -14.30
N ALA A 181 -36.09 -7.94 -14.12
CA ALA A 181 -36.87 -7.02 -14.94
C ALA A 181 -36.50 -7.14 -16.42
N ARG A 182 -35.21 -7.20 -16.74
CA ARG A 182 -34.72 -7.40 -18.11
C ARG A 182 -35.18 -8.73 -18.70
N ALA A 183 -35.10 -9.81 -17.94
CA ALA A 183 -35.57 -11.14 -18.36
C ALA A 183 -37.10 -11.15 -18.66
N ARG A 184 -37.87 -10.28 -18.02
CA ARG A 184 -39.30 -10.09 -18.27
C ARG A 184 -39.61 -9.16 -19.44
N GLY A 185 -38.59 -8.60 -20.10
CA GLY A 185 -38.74 -7.72 -21.26
C GLY A 185 -38.80 -6.23 -20.93
N GLU A 186 -38.49 -5.85 -19.69
CA GLU A 186 -38.29 -4.44 -19.31
C GLU A 186 -36.90 -3.96 -19.76
N ASP A 187 -36.65 -2.65 -19.76
CA ASP A 187 -35.36 -2.08 -20.20
C ASP A 187 -34.60 -1.35 -19.09
N PRO A 188 -33.93 -2.08 -18.17
CA PRO A 188 -33.08 -1.51 -17.12
C PRO A 188 -31.68 -1.13 -17.60
N GLY A 189 -31.38 -1.26 -18.89
CA GLY A 189 -30.09 -0.93 -19.51
C GLY A 189 -29.39 -2.10 -20.21
N ASP A 190 -28.58 -1.79 -21.20
CA ASP A 190 -27.98 -2.79 -22.10
C ASP A 190 -27.01 -3.77 -21.41
N TYR A 191 -26.25 -3.31 -20.41
CA TYR A 191 -25.26 -4.14 -19.72
C TYR A 191 -25.88 -5.26 -18.88
N VAL A 192 -27.15 -5.10 -18.49
CA VAL A 192 -27.91 -6.12 -17.75
C VAL A 192 -28.42 -7.21 -18.66
N ALA A 193 -28.62 -6.89 -19.96
CA ALA A 193 -29.23 -7.80 -20.93
C ALA A 193 -28.46 -9.11 -21.07
N ALA A 194 -27.15 -9.02 -21.19
CA ALA A 194 -26.30 -10.21 -21.35
C ALA A 194 -26.30 -11.08 -20.07
N ILE A 195 -26.33 -10.47 -18.87
CA ILE A 195 -26.45 -11.22 -17.60
C ILE A 195 -27.81 -11.91 -17.49
N ALA A 196 -28.88 -11.20 -17.87
CA ALA A 196 -30.23 -11.77 -17.84
C ALA A 196 -30.40 -13.01 -18.76
N LEU A 197 -29.59 -13.11 -19.81
CA LEU A 197 -29.56 -14.28 -20.71
C LEU A 197 -28.74 -15.46 -20.14
N GLU A 198 -27.78 -15.19 -19.30
CA GLU A 198 -26.88 -16.20 -18.73
C GLU A 198 -27.44 -16.80 -17.44
N VAL A 199 -28.22 -16.03 -16.66
CA VAL A 199 -28.88 -16.51 -15.43
C VAL A 199 -30.11 -17.33 -15.78
N GLU A 200 -30.07 -18.64 -15.54
CA GLU A 200 -31.16 -19.55 -15.83
C GLU A 200 -32.44 -19.17 -15.06
N ASP A 201 -33.57 -19.19 -15.77
CA ASP A 201 -34.91 -18.88 -15.21
C ASP A 201 -34.99 -17.55 -14.46
N SER A 202 -34.13 -16.57 -14.80
CA SER A 202 -34.04 -15.28 -14.12
C SER A 202 -35.37 -14.50 -14.10
N ALA A 203 -36.27 -14.73 -15.04
CA ALA A 203 -37.60 -14.10 -15.08
C ALA A 203 -38.53 -14.53 -13.93
N THR A 204 -38.37 -15.77 -13.39
CA THR A 204 -39.32 -16.42 -12.50
C THR A 204 -38.75 -16.81 -11.14
N ARG A 205 -37.43 -17.04 -11.06
CA ARG A 205 -36.78 -17.38 -9.78
C ARG A 205 -36.84 -16.20 -8.79
N PRO A 206 -36.86 -16.47 -7.47
CA PRO A 206 -36.76 -15.42 -6.45
C PRO A 206 -35.49 -14.56 -6.62
N VAL A 207 -35.59 -13.24 -6.46
CA VAL A 207 -34.46 -12.30 -6.60
C VAL A 207 -33.27 -12.71 -5.72
N ALA A 208 -33.53 -13.16 -4.49
CA ALA A 208 -32.48 -13.57 -3.56
C ALA A 208 -31.68 -14.80 -4.05
N GLU A 209 -32.28 -15.66 -4.88
CA GLU A 209 -31.60 -16.83 -5.44
C GLU A 209 -30.76 -16.50 -6.68
N ILE A 210 -31.17 -15.50 -7.48
CA ILE A 210 -30.43 -15.09 -8.67
C ILE A 210 -29.34 -14.07 -8.35
N ALA A 211 -29.41 -13.35 -7.21
CA ALA A 211 -28.47 -12.32 -6.85
C ALA A 211 -27.01 -12.80 -6.80
N PRO A 212 -26.66 -13.92 -6.14
CA PRO A 212 -25.28 -14.41 -6.12
C PRO A 212 -24.74 -14.70 -7.51
N GLU A 213 -25.54 -15.35 -8.37
CA GLU A 213 -25.17 -15.73 -9.73
C GLU A 213 -24.98 -14.51 -10.62
N ALA A 214 -25.91 -13.54 -10.56
CA ALA A 214 -25.84 -12.31 -11.33
C ALA A 214 -24.62 -11.45 -10.93
N ILE A 215 -24.33 -11.36 -9.64
CA ILE A 215 -23.15 -10.65 -9.12
C ILE A 215 -21.86 -11.33 -9.58
N GLU A 216 -21.79 -12.66 -9.52
CA GLU A 216 -20.59 -13.39 -9.96
C GLU A 216 -20.32 -13.19 -11.45
N LEU A 217 -21.33 -13.29 -12.30
CA LEU A 217 -21.21 -13.00 -13.73
C LEU A 217 -20.73 -11.56 -13.99
N MET A 218 -21.19 -10.57 -13.23
CA MET A 218 -20.71 -9.20 -13.34
C MET A 218 -19.25 -9.08 -12.85
N ARG A 219 -18.90 -9.72 -11.74
CA ARG A 219 -17.52 -9.76 -11.21
C ARG A 219 -16.56 -10.34 -12.27
N GLU A 220 -16.94 -11.43 -12.94
CA GLU A 220 -16.13 -12.03 -14.01
C GLU A 220 -15.92 -11.07 -15.17
N ARG A 221 -16.94 -10.29 -15.57
CA ARG A 221 -16.82 -9.28 -16.60
C ARG A 221 -15.92 -8.12 -16.19
N ILE A 222 -16.03 -7.70 -14.93
CA ILE A 222 -15.11 -6.70 -14.35
C ILE A 222 -13.69 -7.24 -14.40
N ALA A 223 -13.46 -8.48 -13.93
CA ALA A 223 -12.15 -9.11 -13.93
C ALA A 223 -11.58 -9.23 -15.36
N SER A 224 -12.39 -9.66 -16.32
CA SER A 224 -11.99 -9.73 -17.74
C SER A 224 -11.61 -8.37 -18.32
N SER A 225 -12.36 -7.31 -17.97
CA SER A 225 -12.09 -5.95 -18.43
C SER A 225 -10.78 -5.41 -17.83
N LEU A 226 -10.52 -5.68 -16.56
CA LEU A 226 -9.29 -5.28 -15.87
C LEU A 226 -8.10 -6.08 -16.38
N HIS A 227 -8.25 -7.38 -16.60
CA HIS A 227 -7.24 -8.22 -17.24
C HIS A 227 -6.85 -7.69 -18.65
N ALA A 228 -7.84 -7.37 -19.48
CA ALA A 228 -7.62 -6.78 -20.80
C ALA A 228 -6.90 -5.41 -20.71
N PHE A 229 -7.05 -4.70 -19.62
CA PHE A 229 -6.35 -3.45 -19.31
C PHE A 229 -4.93 -3.69 -18.72
N GLY A 230 -4.54 -4.94 -18.48
CA GLY A 230 -3.23 -5.35 -17.91
C GLY A 230 -3.16 -5.26 -16.39
N VAL A 231 -4.31 -5.26 -15.72
CA VAL A 231 -4.44 -5.18 -14.26
C VAL A 231 -4.97 -6.50 -13.71
N GLU A 232 -4.23 -7.08 -12.76
CA GLU A 232 -4.55 -8.35 -12.12
C GLU A 232 -4.73 -8.19 -10.62
N PHE A 233 -5.58 -9.04 -10.02
CA PHE A 233 -5.78 -9.12 -8.58
C PHE A 233 -5.43 -10.52 -8.08
N ASP A 234 -4.77 -10.56 -6.93
CA ASP A 234 -4.42 -11.80 -6.26
C ASP A 234 -5.60 -12.32 -5.42
N VAL A 235 -6.44 -11.39 -4.92
CA VAL A 235 -7.61 -11.71 -4.09
C VAL A 235 -8.82 -10.91 -4.55
N TRP A 236 -9.94 -11.59 -4.77
CA TRP A 236 -11.28 -11.03 -4.93
C TRP A 236 -12.04 -11.35 -3.64
N PHE A 237 -12.07 -10.38 -2.72
CA PHE A 237 -12.63 -10.58 -1.39
C PHE A 237 -14.15 -10.33 -1.41
N SER A 238 -14.95 -11.31 -1.03
CA SER A 238 -16.42 -11.23 -0.97
C SER A 238 -16.87 -10.63 0.37
N GLU A 239 -17.64 -9.53 0.35
CA GLU A 239 -18.28 -8.98 1.55
C GLU A 239 -19.20 -9.98 2.23
N ARG A 240 -19.92 -10.79 1.44
CA ARG A 240 -20.82 -11.82 1.93
C ARG A 240 -20.12 -12.76 2.91
N SER A 241 -18.86 -13.11 2.66
CA SER A 241 -18.08 -14.00 3.53
C SER A 241 -17.93 -13.48 4.96
N LEU A 242 -18.04 -12.17 5.19
CA LEU A 242 -18.02 -11.58 6.52
C LEU A 242 -19.31 -11.79 7.31
N HIS A 243 -20.42 -12.01 6.62
CA HIS A 243 -21.76 -12.18 7.21
C HIS A 243 -22.16 -13.64 7.39
N GLU A 244 -21.40 -14.56 6.83
CA GLU A 244 -21.64 -16.00 6.91
C GLU A 244 -20.75 -16.64 7.98
N THR A 245 -21.28 -17.66 8.68
CA THR A 245 -20.48 -18.48 9.59
C THR A 245 -19.86 -19.62 8.79
N HIS A 246 -18.52 -19.65 8.73
CA HIS A 246 -17.81 -20.68 7.98
C HIS A 246 -17.67 -22.01 8.78
N PRO A 247 -17.49 -23.15 8.10
CA PRO A 247 -17.31 -24.42 8.77
C PRO A 247 -16.17 -24.39 9.79
N GLY A 248 -16.47 -24.74 11.05
CA GLY A 248 -15.52 -24.72 12.16
C GLY A 248 -15.42 -23.40 12.92
N GLN A 249 -16.20 -22.39 12.53
CA GLN A 249 -16.34 -21.13 13.26
C GLN A 249 -17.67 -21.10 14.01
N GLU A 250 -17.70 -20.43 15.16
CA GLU A 250 -18.93 -20.21 15.94
C GLU A 250 -19.61 -18.88 15.60
N LEU A 251 -18.85 -17.91 15.09
CA LEU A 251 -19.28 -16.56 14.76
C LEU A 251 -19.02 -16.26 13.29
N SER A 252 -19.82 -15.36 12.72
CA SER A 252 -19.51 -14.68 11.47
C SER A 252 -18.34 -13.73 11.65
N GLY A 253 -17.71 -13.28 10.55
CA GLY A 253 -16.63 -12.28 10.61
C GLY A 253 -17.06 -10.97 11.29
N VAL A 254 -18.33 -10.55 11.09
CA VAL A 254 -18.89 -9.35 11.74
C VAL A 254 -19.02 -9.54 13.25
N GLU A 255 -19.58 -10.67 13.69
CA GLU A 255 -19.73 -10.98 15.12
C GLU A 255 -18.36 -11.13 15.80
N HIS A 256 -17.40 -11.77 15.13
CA HIS A 256 -16.02 -11.85 15.60
C HIS A 256 -15.37 -10.46 15.75
N GLY A 257 -15.53 -9.59 14.76
CA GLY A 257 -15.05 -8.20 14.85
C GLY A 257 -15.65 -7.45 16.05
N PHE A 258 -16.94 -7.65 16.34
CA PHE A 258 -17.59 -7.05 17.52
C PHE A 258 -17.03 -7.62 18.83
N GLU A 259 -16.83 -8.93 18.90
CA GLU A 259 -16.25 -9.57 20.08
C GLU A 259 -14.85 -9.03 20.39
N VAL A 260 -14.00 -8.87 19.38
CA VAL A 260 -12.66 -8.30 19.53
C VAL A 260 -12.73 -6.86 20.06
N LEU A 261 -13.59 -6.03 19.52
CA LEU A 261 -13.77 -4.64 19.97
C LEU A 261 -14.32 -4.57 21.40
N GLU A 262 -15.24 -5.45 21.77
CA GLU A 262 -15.83 -5.55 23.12
C GLU A 262 -14.78 -5.96 24.15
N GLN A 263 -13.95 -6.97 23.84
CA GLN A 263 -12.85 -7.43 24.70
C GLN A 263 -11.81 -6.31 24.98
N HIS A 264 -11.62 -5.40 24.03
CA HIS A 264 -10.73 -4.25 24.18
C HIS A 264 -11.41 -3.01 24.77
N GLY A 265 -12.72 -3.07 25.09
CA GLY A 265 -13.47 -1.98 25.72
C GLY A 265 -13.77 -0.80 24.80
N HIS A 266 -13.70 -1.00 23.48
CA HIS A 266 -13.92 0.06 22.49
C HIS A 266 -15.39 0.25 22.10
N THR A 267 -16.30 -0.60 22.61
CA THR A 267 -17.73 -0.51 22.32
C THR A 267 -18.56 -0.07 23.54
N TYR A 268 -19.77 0.35 23.29
CA TYR A 268 -20.80 0.57 24.32
C TYR A 268 -22.19 0.43 23.71
N ARG A 269 -23.22 0.19 24.54
CA ARG A 269 -24.61 0.17 24.11
C ARG A 269 -25.33 1.44 24.57
N SER A 270 -26.09 2.08 23.65
CA SER A 270 -26.96 3.19 23.92
C SER A 270 -28.23 3.06 23.09
N ASP A 271 -29.41 3.26 23.72
CA ASP A 271 -30.74 3.17 23.08
C ASP A 271 -30.93 1.84 22.28
N GLY A 272 -30.40 0.75 22.80
CA GLY A 272 -30.48 -0.57 22.18
C GLY A 272 -29.51 -0.82 21.01
N ALA A 273 -28.76 0.18 20.57
CA ALA A 273 -27.76 0.07 19.51
C ALA A 273 -26.36 -0.18 20.08
N LEU A 274 -25.51 -0.89 19.33
CA LEU A 274 -24.08 -1.07 19.63
C LEU A 274 -23.26 0.00 18.91
N TRP A 275 -22.40 0.69 19.66
CA TRP A 275 -21.59 1.80 19.20
C TRP A 275 -20.10 1.50 19.35
N LEU A 276 -19.28 1.96 18.40
CA LEU A 276 -17.83 2.03 18.51
C LEU A 276 -17.39 3.44 18.94
N ARG A 277 -16.47 3.53 19.89
CA ARG A 277 -15.85 4.79 20.38
C ARG A 277 -14.82 5.32 19.36
N THR A 278 -15.25 5.64 18.15
CA THR A 278 -14.34 6.12 17.10
C THR A 278 -13.73 7.49 17.42
N THR A 279 -14.34 8.26 18.33
CA THR A 279 -13.76 9.52 18.82
C THR A 279 -12.44 9.32 19.57
N ASP A 280 -12.25 8.18 20.25
CA ASP A 280 -11.00 7.84 20.94
C ASP A 280 -9.82 7.68 19.93
N PHE A 281 -10.15 7.45 18.66
CA PHE A 281 -9.21 7.24 17.56
C PHE A 281 -9.20 8.39 16.52
N GLY A 282 -9.78 9.55 16.89
CA GLY A 282 -9.71 10.77 16.09
C GLY A 282 -10.78 10.94 15.03
N ASP A 283 -11.86 10.15 15.06
CA ASP A 283 -13.07 10.42 14.26
C ASP A 283 -13.88 11.59 14.87
N ASP A 284 -14.77 12.20 14.12
CA ASP A 284 -15.56 13.35 14.53
C ASP A 284 -16.70 13.00 15.51
N LYS A 285 -17.13 11.73 15.52
CA LYS A 285 -18.17 11.21 16.41
C LYS A 285 -18.11 9.68 16.49
N ASP A 286 -18.69 9.10 17.53
CA ASP A 286 -18.86 7.65 17.66
C ASP A 286 -19.82 7.10 16.59
N ARG A 287 -19.62 5.84 16.22
CA ARG A 287 -20.34 5.20 15.11
C ARG A 287 -21.12 3.99 15.56
N VAL A 288 -22.34 3.87 15.01
CA VAL A 288 -23.18 2.70 15.21
C VAL A 288 -22.64 1.52 14.40
N LEU A 289 -22.44 0.38 15.06
CA LEU A 289 -22.13 -0.90 14.46
C LEU A 289 -23.39 -1.72 14.19
N GLU A 290 -24.25 -1.85 15.21
CA GLU A 290 -25.53 -2.56 15.14
C GLU A 290 -26.65 -1.61 15.61
N ARG A 291 -27.71 -1.53 14.84
CA ARG A 291 -28.90 -0.73 15.19
C ARG A 291 -29.70 -1.39 16.28
N SER A 292 -30.60 -0.63 16.93
CA SER A 292 -31.55 -1.15 17.91
C SER A 292 -32.50 -2.23 17.34
N THR A 293 -32.61 -2.33 16.02
CA THR A 293 -33.36 -3.39 15.31
C THR A 293 -32.58 -4.69 15.17
N GLY A 294 -31.30 -4.74 15.55
CA GLY A 294 -30.40 -5.87 15.32
C GLY A 294 -29.74 -5.85 13.93
N GLU A 295 -30.01 -4.84 13.09
CA GLU A 295 -29.39 -4.73 11.78
C GLU A 295 -27.98 -4.14 11.87
N HIS A 296 -27.04 -4.78 11.19
CA HIS A 296 -25.68 -4.26 11.06
C HIS A 296 -25.63 -3.05 10.13
N THR A 297 -24.74 -2.12 10.42
CA THR A 297 -24.45 -0.98 9.52
C THR A 297 -23.33 -1.37 8.52
N TYR A 298 -23.14 -0.59 7.47
CA TYR A 298 -21.98 -0.76 6.57
C TYR A 298 -20.65 -0.70 7.32
N PHE A 299 -20.56 0.07 8.38
CA PHE A 299 -19.36 0.17 9.19
C PHE A 299 -19.03 -1.11 9.96
N ALA A 300 -20.00 -1.95 10.23
CA ALA A 300 -19.80 -3.28 10.80
C ALA A 300 -19.00 -4.19 9.84
N SER A 301 -19.32 -4.16 8.54
CA SER A 301 -18.55 -4.88 7.52
C SER A 301 -17.13 -4.36 7.42
N ASP A 302 -16.92 -3.03 7.51
CA ASP A 302 -15.58 -2.42 7.49
C ASP A 302 -14.72 -2.88 8.67
N ILE A 303 -15.29 -2.96 9.88
CA ILE A 303 -14.61 -3.47 11.08
C ILE A 303 -14.23 -4.94 10.90
N ALA A 304 -15.17 -5.77 10.46
CA ALA A 304 -14.92 -7.18 10.20
C ALA A 304 -13.81 -7.39 9.16
N TYR A 305 -13.84 -6.59 8.11
CA TYR A 305 -12.83 -6.64 7.06
C TYR A 305 -11.45 -6.16 7.54
N ALA A 306 -11.40 -5.10 8.35
CA ALA A 306 -10.18 -4.64 8.98
C ALA A 306 -9.57 -5.74 9.85
N GLN A 307 -10.38 -6.40 10.70
CA GLN A 307 -9.94 -7.51 11.53
C GLN A 307 -9.45 -8.69 10.69
N HIS A 308 -10.17 -9.08 9.65
CA HIS A 308 -9.77 -10.13 8.72
C HIS A 308 -8.41 -9.83 8.05
N LYS A 309 -8.16 -8.59 7.65
CA LYS A 309 -6.85 -8.18 7.09
C LYS A 309 -5.72 -8.27 8.12
N ARG A 310 -5.99 -7.89 9.39
CA ARG A 310 -5.01 -8.02 10.48
C ARG A 310 -4.61 -9.47 10.71
N GLU A 311 -5.56 -10.40 10.69
CA GLU A 311 -5.32 -11.84 10.88
C GLU A 311 -4.50 -12.45 9.73
N ARG A 312 -4.51 -11.86 8.55
CA ARG A 312 -3.65 -12.25 7.42
C ARG A 312 -2.22 -11.72 7.53
N ASN A 313 -1.86 -11.08 8.64
CA ASN A 313 -0.50 -10.60 8.96
C ASN A 313 0.09 -9.62 7.93
N PHE A 314 -0.71 -8.70 7.41
CA PHE A 314 -0.19 -7.58 6.63
C PHE A 314 0.44 -6.54 7.56
N GLY A 315 1.72 -6.22 7.31
CA GLY A 315 2.42 -5.15 8.01
C GLY A 315 1.98 -3.76 7.56
N ARG A 316 1.43 -3.67 6.32
CA ARG A 316 0.94 -2.42 5.75
C ARG A 316 -0.30 -2.67 4.89
N MET A 317 -1.29 -1.81 5.06
CA MET A 317 -2.52 -1.83 4.26
C MET A 317 -2.68 -0.48 3.56
N VAL A 318 -2.80 -0.53 2.23
CA VAL A 318 -2.94 0.65 1.37
C VAL A 318 -4.28 0.59 0.67
N TYR A 319 -5.07 1.65 0.81
CA TYR A 319 -6.35 1.83 0.14
C TYR A 319 -6.24 2.93 -0.91
N VAL A 320 -6.47 2.60 -2.17
CA VAL A 320 -6.50 3.57 -3.27
C VAL A 320 -7.95 4.02 -3.45
N LEU A 321 -8.28 5.16 -2.87
CA LEU A 321 -9.63 5.70 -2.84
C LEU A 321 -9.79 6.90 -3.79
N GLY A 322 -10.98 7.06 -4.34
CA GLY A 322 -11.37 8.28 -5.04
C GLY A 322 -11.50 9.47 -4.08
N ALA A 323 -11.40 10.69 -4.62
CA ALA A 323 -11.51 11.91 -3.81
C ALA A 323 -12.88 12.09 -3.12
N ASP A 324 -13.91 11.46 -3.65
CA ASP A 324 -15.26 11.39 -3.10
C ASP A 324 -15.34 10.64 -1.76
N HIS A 325 -14.35 9.77 -1.47
CA HIS A 325 -14.22 9.05 -0.20
C HIS A 325 -13.46 9.81 0.89
N HIS A 326 -13.08 11.09 0.68
CA HIS A 326 -12.27 11.85 1.63
C HIS A 326 -12.87 11.89 3.05
N GLY A 327 -14.19 12.04 3.18
CA GLY A 327 -14.90 12.02 4.47
C GLY A 327 -14.90 10.66 5.18
N TYR A 328 -14.42 9.60 4.52
CA TYR A 328 -14.38 8.25 5.06
C TYR A 328 -13.03 7.91 5.74
N ILE A 329 -11.99 8.69 5.46
CA ILE A 329 -10.61 8.42 5.91
C ILE A 329 -10.50 8.36 7.44
N GLY A 330 -11.12 9.31 8.16
CA GLY A 330 -11.09 9.33 9.64
C GLY A 330 -11.68 8.06 10.24
N ARG A 331 -12.83 7.63 9.71
CA ARG A 331 -13.53 6.40 10.10
C ARG A 331 -12.71 5.15 9.85
N MET A 332 -12.08 5.05 8.67
CA MET A 332 -11.20 3.93 8.34
C MET A 332 -9.98 3.88 9.25
N LYS A 333 -9.34 5.02 9.51
CA LYS A 333 -8.22 5.08 10.46
C LYS A 333 -8.61 4.58 11.84
N ALA A 334 -9.78 4.97 12.34
CA ALA A 334 -10.29 4.49 13.63
C ALA A 334 -10.54 2.97 13.64
N ALA A 335 -10.97 2.39 12.52
CA ALA A 335 -11.18 0.94 12.40
C ALA A 335 -9.87 0.12 12.46
N TYR A 336 -8.73 0.73 12.11
CA TYR A 336 -7.43 0.06 12.03
C TYR A 336 -6.51 0.31 13.24
N GLN A 337 -6.89 1.17 14.17
CA GLN A 337 -6.15 1.42 15.41
C GLN A 337 -6.60 0.53 16.56
#